data_3f9b604d0b4300a15e37c70a6074c363
#
_entry.id   3f9b604d0b4300a15e37c70a6074c363
#
_cell.length_a   1.000
_cell.length_b   1.000
_cell.length_c   1.000
_cell.angle_alpha   90.00
_cell.angle_beta   90.00
_cell.angle_gamma   90.00
#
_symmetry.space_group_name_H-M   'P 1'
#
loop_
_entity.id
_entity.type
_entity.pdbx_description
1 polymer ?
#
loop_
_entity_poly.entity_id
_entity_poly.type
_entity_poly.pdbx_seq_one_letter_code
_entity_poly.pdbx_strand_id
1 'polypeptide(L)'
;PRTEGQVDQRSKFSTVLQFLQPMTDFLRVGFKLYANRMTQFNAAMSYNLNNAVTGAYPNFMIDYASALVTRGNLTGAANGAATSPSAGNVEATWTDNSGSGSAQATDKALIVLLNTTRGEAVFTTAGPARSAGSATIPVPSEYSGEDVEVFLGFVSEDGTKVANSVYLGSVTVA
;
A
#
# COMPACT_ATOMS: atom_id res chain seq x y z
N PRO A 1 -7.77 25.74 25.76
CA PRO A 1 -8.60 24.54 25.58
C PRO A 1 -8.75 24.24 24.10
N ARG A 2 -8.72 22.95 23.76
CA ARG A 2 -8.85 22.49 22.37
C ARG A 2 -10.32 22.32 22.05
N THR A 3 -10.71 22.73 20.84
CA THR A 3 -12.08 22.48 20.37
C THR A 3 -12.24 21.01 19.97
N GLU A 4 -13.49 20.52 19.94
CA GLU A 4 -13.80 19.17 19.45
C GLU A 4 -13.22 18.92 18.05
N GLY A 5 -13.37 19.89 17.14
CA GLY A 5 -12.81 19.78 15.79
C GLY A 5 -11.30 19.62 15.75
N GLN A 6 -10.59 20.27 16.67
CA GLN A 6 -9.12 20.11 16.78
C GLN A 6 -8.74 18.73 17.30
N VAL A 7 -9.50 18.19 18.25
CA VAL A 7 -9.28 16.85 18.79
C VAL A 7 -9.55 15.80 17.72
N ASP A 8 -10.64 15.97 16.97
CA ASP A 8 -10.98 15.08 15.84
C ASP A 8 -9.87 15.05 14.79
N GLN A 9 -9.40 16.22 14.37
CA GLN A 9 -8.34 16.32 13.34
C GLN A 9 -7.04 15.66 13.81
N ARG A 10 -6.66 15.85 15.06
CA ARG A 10 -5.48 15.21 15.63
C ARG A 10 -5.61 13.70 15.67
N SER A 11 -6.79 13.20 16.04
CA SER A 11 -7.05 11.77 16.10
C SER A 11 -7.01 11.14 14.71
N LYS A 12 -7.60 11.79 13.69
CA LYS A 12 -7.52 11.37 12.29
C LYS A 12 -6.08 11.35 11.79
N PHE A 13 -5.34 12.43 12.05
CA PHE A 13 -3.94 12.54 11.66
C PHE A 13 -3.12 11.39 12.26
N SER A 14 -3.29 11.12 13.55
CA SER A 14 -2.59 10.03 14.24
C SER A 14 -2.92 8.67 13.62
N THR A 15 -4.18 8.43 13.28
CA THR A 15 -4.62 7.19 12.65
C THR A 15 -3.92 6.97 11.30
N VAL A 16 -3.88 8.00 10.46
CA VAL A 16 -3.21 7.92 9.16
C VAL A 16 -1.69 7.82 9.31
N LEU A 17 -1.12 8.55 10.26
CA LEU A 17 0.32 8.49 10.54
C LEU A 17 0.76 7.09 10.93
N GLN A 18 0.02 6.41 11.81
CA GLN A 18 0.30 5.03 12.21
C GLN A 18 0.23 4.06 11.04
N PHE A 19 -0.68 4.30 10.10
CA PHE A 19 -0.80 3.51 8.88
C PHE A 19 0.42 3.67 7.96
N LEU A 20 0.85 4.91 7.71
CA LEU A 20 1.83 5.21 6.65
C LEU A 20 3.28 5.24 7.15
N GLN A 21 3.51 5.55 8.42
CA GLN A 21 4.86 5.71 8.95
C GLN A 21 5.75 4.48 8.77
N PRO A 22 5.26 3.22 8.99
CA PRO A 22 6.10 2.03 8.78
C PRO A 22 6.55 1.83 7.34
N MET A 23 5.88 2.45 6.36
CA MET A 23 6.18 2.29 4.94
C MET A 23 6.74 3.56 4.29
N THR A 24 7.39 4.44 5.06
CA THR A 24 7.88 5.73 4.57
C THR A 24 8.75 5.60 3.32
N ASP A 25 9.68 4.65 3.29
CA ASP A 25 10.57 4.46 2.14
C ASP A 25 9.83 3.91 0.91
N PHE A 26 8.83 3.08 1.12
CA PHE A 26 7.94 2.62 0.04
C PHE A 26 7.19 3.80 -0.59
N LEU A 27 6.69 4.73 0.21
CA LEU A 27 5.94 5.89 -0.25
C LEU A 27 6.79 6.84 -1.10
N ARG A 28 8.11 6.86 -0.92
CA ARG A 28 9.01 7.65 -1.77
C ARG A 28 8.93 7.25 -3.23
N VAL A 29 8.66 5.99 -3.50
CA VAL A 29 8.40 5.49 -4.86
C VAL A 29 6.92 5.62 -5.20
N GLY A 30 6.04 5.17 -4.31
CA GLY A 30 4.60 5.12 -4.56
C GLY A 30 3.96 6.48 -4.85
N PHE A 31 4.42 7.53 -4.19
CA PHE A 31 3.90 8.89 -4.35
C PHE A 31 4.89 9.85 -5.03
N LYS A 32 5.87 9.31 -5.75
CA LYS A 32 6.92 10.12 -6.39
C LYS A 32 6.39 11.20 -7.34
N LEU A 33 5.26 10.97 -7.97
CA LEU A 33 4.66 11.90 -8.93
C LEU A 33 3.89 13.04 -8.27
N TYR A 34 3.65 12.98 -6.98
CA TYR A 34 2.83 13.94 -6.24
C TYR A 34 3.63 14.74 -5.20
N ALA A 35 4.95 14.66 -5.23
CA ALA A 35 5.84 15.37 -4.31
C ALA A 35 6.13 16.81 -4.76
N ASN A 36 5.11 17.54 -5.23
CA ASN A 36 5.24 18.93 -5.65
C ASN A 36 5.09 19.85 -4.43
N ARG A 37 6.18 20.50 -4.05
CA ARG A 37 6.27 21.39 -2.88
C ARG A 37 5.97 20.68 -1.54
N MET A 38 6.02 19.36 -1.52
CA MET A 38 5.85 18.56 -0.33
C MET A 38 6.60 17.23 -0.49
N THR A 39 6.85 16.53 0.61
CA THR A 39 7.44 15.19 0.54
C THR A 39 6.40 14.18 0.04
N GLN A 40 6.88 13.06 -0.48
CA GLN A 40 6.02 11.93 -0.86
C GLN A 40 5.18 11.45 0.32
N PHE A 41 5.77 11.41 1.51
CA PHE A 41 5.06 11.04 2.73
C PHE A 41 3.90 12.01 3.01
N ASN A 42 4.13 13.31 2.93
CA ASN A 42 3.08 14.30 3.15
C ASN A 42 1.99 14.23 2.07
N ALA A 43 2.35 13.94 0.82
CA ALA A 43 1.37 13.70 -0.24
C ALA A 43 0.49 12.49 0.06
N ALA A 44 1.07 11.39 0.55
CA ALA A 44 0.33 10.20 0.96
C ALA A 44 -0.56 10.49 2.18
N MET A 45 -0.07 11.24 3.16
CA MET A 45 -0.85 11.67 4.31
C MET A 45 -2.08 12.46 3.88
N SER A 46 -1.89 13.47 3.02
CA SER A 46 -2.99 14.31 2.53
C SER A 46 -4.04 13.50 1.80
N TYR A 47 -3.64 12.61 0.90
CA TYR A 47 -4.58 11.78 0.16
C TYR A 47 -5.41 10.91 1.10
N ASN A 48 -4.75 10.19 2.01
CA ASN A 48 -5.42 9.22 2.88
C ASN A 48 -6.24 9.88 3.98
N LEU A 49 -5.84 11.04 4.48
CA LEU A 49 -6.67 11.84 5.39
C LEU A 49 -8.01 12.21 4.76
N ASN A 50 -8.01 12.53 3.47
CA ASN A 50 -9.21 12.97 2.76
C ASN A 50 -10.06 11.81 2.23
N ASN A 51 -9.49 10.62 2.05
CA ASN A 51 -10.16 9.54 1.30
C ASN A 51 -10.27 8.21 2.03
N ALA A 52 -9.48 7.95 3.08
CA ALA A 52 -9.34 6.61 3.64
C ALA A 52 -9.62 6.52 5.15
N VAL A 53 -10.16 7.55 5.76
CA VAL A 53 -10.52 7.53 7.19
C VAL A 53 -12.00 7.25 7.33
N THR A 54 -12.35 6.31 8.19
CA THR A 54 -13.74 5.94 8.52
C THR A 54 -13.93 5.94 10.03
N GLY A 55 -15.19 5.88 10.45
CA GLY A 55 -15.55 5.90 11.85
C GLY A 55 -15.73 7.30 12.40
N ALA A 56 -15.83 7.40 13.72
CA ALA A 56 -16.00 8.67 14.44
C ALA A 56 -15.10 8.69 15.67
N TYR A 57 -14.78 9.90 16.13
CA TYR A 57 -13.98 10.08 17.33
C TYR A 57 -14.62 9.33 18.52
N PRO A 58 -13.83 8.61 19.33
CA PRO A 58 -12.38 8.43 19.28
C PRO A 58 -11.90 7.22 18.47
N ASN A 59 -12.77 6.57 17.69
CA ASN A 59 -12.49 5.28 17.03
C ASN A 59 -12.36 5.43 15.52
N PHE A 60 -11.50 6.33 15.05
CA PHE A 60 -11.17 6.41 13.63
C PHE A 60 -10.37 5.19 13.20
N MET A 61 -10.65 4.70 12.00
CA MET A 61 -9.99 3.56 11.39
C MET A 61 -9.64 3.88 9.94
N ILE A 62 -8.69 3.12 9.38
CA ILE A 62 -8.38 3.18 7.96
C ILE A 62 -9.33 2.27 7.19
N ASP A 63 -9.99 2.82 6.19
CA ASP A 63 -10.66 2.05 5.15
C ASP A 63 -9.61 1.67 4.10
N TYR A 64 -9.03 0.49 4.25
CA TYR A 64 -7.94 0.02 3.39
C TYR A 64 -8.35 -0.05 1.91
N ALA A 65 -9.61 -0.36 1.63
CA ALA A 65 -10.10 -0.42 0.25
C ALA A 65 -10.10 0.94 -0.44
N SER A 66 -10.20 2.02 0.32
CA SER A 66 -10.17 3.40 -0.17
C SER A 66 -8.79 4.06 -0.05
N ALA A 67 -7.84 3.40 0.61
CA ALA A 67 -6.49 3.91 0.82
C ALA A 67 -5.62 3.71 -0.43
N LEU A 68 -4.69 4.63 -0.65
CA LEU A 68 -3.64 4.47 -1.66
C LEU A 68 -2.27 4.54 -1.01
N VAL A 69 -1.42 3.60 -1.35
CA VAL A 69 0.00 3.59 -0.98
C VAL A 69 0.90 3.82 -2.19
N THR A 70 0.34 3.70 -3.39
CA THR A 70 0.93 4.17 -4.66
C THR A 70 -0.14 4.93 -5.44
N ARG A 71 0.28 5.94 -6.21
CA ARG A 71 -0.67 6.81 -6.91
C ARG A 71 -0.10 7.27 -8.24
N GLY A 72 -0.91 7.20 -9.28
CA GLY A 72 -0.55 7.66 -10.63
C GLY A 72 -1.56 7.24 -11.68
N ASN A 73 -1.20 7.45 -12.94
CA ASN A 73 -2.07 7.21 -14.09
C ASN A 73 -1.72 5.95 -14.89
N LEU A 74 -0.68 5.22 -14.49
CA LEU A 74 -0.38 3.93 -15.11
C LEU A 74 -1.54 2.97 -14.83
N THR A 75 -1.86 2.11 -15.80
CA THR A 75 -2.91 1.09 -15.63
C THR A 75 -2.55 0.20 -14.42
N GLY A 76 -3.52 0.02 -13.52
CA GLY A 76 -3.33 -0.73 -12.28
C GLY A 76 -3.37 -2.25 -12.46
N ALA A 77 -3.33 -2.95 -11.33
CA ALA A 77 -3.42 -4.40 -11.28
C ALA A 77 -4.85 -4.87 -11.59
N ALA A 78 -4.96 -6.03 -12.23
CA ALA A 78 -6.23 -6.70 -12.48
C ALA A 78 -6.28 -8.01 -11.69
N ASN A 79 -7.44 -8.29 -11.08
CA ASN A 79 -7.72 -9.55 -10.37
C ASN A 79 -6.66 -9.90 -9.33
N GLY A 80 -6.27 -8.90 -8.53
CA GLY A 80 -5.29 -9.09 -7.47
C GLY A 80 -5.82 -9.91 -6.31
N ALA A 81 -4.96 -10.76 -5.76
CA ALA A 81 -5.24 -11.55 -4.56
C ALA A 81 -3.95 -11.77 -3.76
N ALA A 82 -4.11 -12.08 -2.48
CA ALA A 82 -2.98 -12.39 -1.62
C ALA A 82 -3.30 -13.58 -0.73
N THR A 83 -2.31 -14.45 -0.54
CA THR A 83 -2.40 -15.64 0.33
C THR A 83 -1.07 -15.86 1.05
N SER A 84 -1.05 -16.76 2.02
CA SER A 84 0.19 -17.24 2.65
C SER A 84 0.26 -18.77 2.49
N PRO A 85 0.77 -19.25 1.33
CA PRO A 85 0.74 -20.67 1.00
C PRO A 85 1.79 -21.50 1.74
N SER A 86 2.81 -20.86 2.29
CA SER A 86 3.88 -21.52 3.04
C SER A 86 4.34 -20.67 4.20
N ALA A 87 4.94 -21.31 5.21
CA ALA A 87 5.42 -20.62 6.40
C ALA A 87 6.43 -19.53 6.04
N GLY A 88 6.23 -18.34 6.63
CA GLY A 88 7.13 -17.20 6.45
C GLY A 88 7.05 -16.50 5.09
N ASN A 89 6.02 -16.79 4.28
CA ASN A 89 5.85 -16.18 2.95
C ASN A 89 4.42 -15.69 2.73
N VAL A 90 4.30 -14.55 2.07
CA VAL A 90 3.04 -14.05 1.55
C VAL A 90 3.16 -13.96 0.04
N GLU A 91 2.18 -14.49 -0.68
CA GLU A 91 2.14 -14.46 -2.13
C GLU A 91 1.05 -13.51 -2.61
N ALA A 92 1.44 -12.57 -3.47
CA ALA A 92 0.51 -11.73 -4.21
C ALA A 92 0.39 -12.26 -5.64
N THR A 93 -0.83 -12.33 -6.15
CA THR A 93 -1.11 -12.77 -7.52
C THR A 93 -1.95 -11.74 -8.24
N TRP A 94 -1.84 -11.70 -9.56
CA TRP A 94 -2.62 -10.81 -10.41
C TRP A 94 -2.69 -11.39 -11.82
N THR A 95 -3.59 -10.87 -12.63
CA THR A 95 -3.66 -11.22 -14.04
C THR A 95 -2.71 -10.32 -14.83
N ASP A 96 -1.92 -10.89 -15.74
CA ASP A 96 -1.13 -10.12 -16.70
C ASP A 96 -2.08 -9.38 -17.65
N ASN A 97 -2.26 -8.09 -17.41
CA ASN A 97 -3.08 -7.22 -18.26
C ASN A 97 -2.24 -6.32 -19.15
N SER A 98 -0.99 -6.69 -19.43
CA SER A 98 -0.13 -5.94 -20.33
C SER A 98 -0.78 -5.78 -21.69
N GLY A 99 -0.61 -4.59 -22.29
CA GLY A 99 -1.30 -4.22 -23.52
C GLY A 99 -2.67 -3.56 -23.29
N SER A 100 -3.22 -3.60 -22.09
CA SER A 100 -4.44 -2.89 -21.71
C SER A 100 -4.06 -1.49 -21.23
N GLY A 101 -4.68 -0.44 -21.80
CA GLY A 101 -4.34 0.94 -21.44
C GLY A 101 -2.85 1.20 -21.60
N SER A 102 -2.19 1.70 -20.53
CA SER A 102 -0.75 1.96 -20.51
C SER A 102 0.07 0.82 -19.90
N ALA A 103 -0.57 -0.31 -19.54
CA ALA A 103 0.11 -1.44 -18.90
C ALA A 103 1.15 -2.09 -19.83
N GLN A 104 2.36 -2.26 -19.31
CA GLN A 104 3.46 -2.92 -20.00
C GLN A 104 3.86 -4.19 -19.25
N ALA A 105 4.28 -5.22 -20.01
CA ALA A 105 4.76 -6.47 -19.43
C ALA A 105 5.96 -6.28 -18.48
N THR A 106 6.74 -5.24 -18.71
CA THR A 106 7.96 -4.90 -17.96
C THR A 106 7.71 -4.03 -16.71
N ASP A 107 6.47 -3.62 -16.46
CA ASP A 107 6.14 -2.85 -15.23
C ASP A 107 6.51 -3.69 -14.00
N LYS A 108 7.11 -3.06 -13.00
CA LYS A 108 7.57 -3.74 -11.78
C LYS A 108 6.53 -3.64 -10.69
N ALA A 109 6.31 -4.74 -9.97
CA ALA A 109 5.38 -4.77 -8.84
C ALA A 109 5.91 -3.97 -7.66
N LEU A 110 5.04 -3.14 -7.09
CA LEU A 110 5.22 -2.43 -5.84
C LEU A 110 4.30 -3.11 -4.81
N ILE A 111 4.87 -3.77 -3.81
CA ILE A 111 4.08 -4.53 -2.84
C ILE A 111 4.48 -4.11 -1.44
N VAL A 112 3.49 -3.85 -0.60
CA VAL A 112 3.70 -3.60 0.82
C VAL A 112 2.75 -4.45 1.65
N LEU A 113 3.30 -5.02 2.72
CA LEU A 113 2.63 -5.83 3.72
C LEU A 113 2.71 -5.06 5.03
N LEU A 114 1.58 -4.61 5.54
CA LEU A 114 1.51 -3.87 6.79
C LEU A 114 1.05 -4.79 7.92
N ASN A 115 1.91 -4.96 8.94
CA ASN A 115 1.55 -5.64 10.16
C ASN A 115 1.14 -4.60 11.20
N THR A 116 -0.15 -4.41 11.38
CA THR A 116 -0.69 -3.40 12.29
C THR A 116 -0.46 -3.74 13.76
N THR A 117 -0.39 -5.02 14.10
CA THR A 117 -0.12 -5.49 15.46
C THR A 117 1.25 -5.03 15.93
N ARG A 118 2.24 -5.05 15.04
CA ARG A 118 3.63 -4.67 15.36
C ARG A 118 3.99 -3.25 14.96
N GLY A 119 3.16 -2.57 14.14
CA GLY A 119 3.51 -1.29 13.57
C GLY A 119 4.70 -1.36 12.62
N GLU A 120 4.79 -2.44 11.86
CA GLU A 120 5.90 -2.74 10.94
C GLU A 120 5.37 -2.99 9.53
N ALA A 121 6.21 -2.76 8.53
CA ALA A 121 5.90 -3.09 7.15
C ALA A 121 7.07 -3.82 6.48
N VAL A 122 6.72 -4.75 5.59
CA VAL A 122 7.68 -5.43 4.69
C VAL A 122 7.27 -5.06 3.28
N PHE A 123 8.21 -4.63 2.44
CA PHE A 123 7.85 -4.15 1.11
C PHE A 123 8.96 -4.37 0.10
N THR A 124 8.57 -4.32 -1.19
CA THR A 124 9.49 -4.23 -2.31
C THR A 124 9.04 -3.13 -3.26
N THR A 125 10.01 -2.37 -3.79
CA THR A 125 9.81 -1.36 -4.83
C THR A 125 10.36 -1.80 -6.18
N ALA A 126 10.86 -3.02 -6.27
CA ALA A 126 11.43 -3.63 -7.48
C ALA A 126 11.05 -5.10 -7.56
N GLY A 127 9.77 -5.38 -7.43
CA GLY A 127 9.23 -6.73 -7.49
C GLY A 127 9.23 -7.31 -8.91
N PRO A 128 8.67 -8.52 -9.07
CA PRO A 128 8.55 -9.16 -10.38
C PRO A 128 7.80 -8.30 -11.39
N ALA A 129 8.04 -8.56 -12.67
CA ALA A 129 7.35 -7.87 -13.76
C ALA A 129 5.85 -8.19 -13.76
N ARG A 130 5.05 -7.26 -14.31
CA ARG A 130 3.61 -7.46 -14.49
C ARG A 130 3.29 -8.79 -15.19
N SER A 131 4.10 -9.15 -16.19
CA SER A 131 3.95 -10.41 -16.92
C SER A 131 4.19 -11.66 -16.08
N ALA A 132 4.84 -11.54 -14.92
CA ALA A 132 5.08 -12.69 -14.03
C ALA A 132 3.79 -13.20 -13.36
N GLY A 133 2.83 -12.33 -13.10
CA GLY A 133 1.54 -12.69 -12.52
C GLY A 133 1.56 -13.04 -11.04
N SER A 134 2.72 -13.10 -10.41
CA SER A 134 2.83 -13.40 -8.98
C SER A 134 4.14 -12.90 -8.39
N ALA A 135 4.13 -12.70 -7.08
CA ALA A 135 5.32 -12.37 -6.30
C ALA A 135 5.22 -13.02 -4.92
N THR A 136 6.31 -13.61 -4.47
CA THR A 136 6.42 -14.17 -3.12
C THR A 136 7.27 -13.23 -2.28
N ILE A 137 6.71 -12.77 -1.16
CA ILE A 137 7.38 -11.84 -0.24
C ILE A 137 7.70 -12.59 1.05
N PRO A 138 8.98 -12.80 1.38
CA PRO A 138 9.34 -13.38 2.66
C PRO A 138 9.08 -12.37 3.79
N VAL A 139 8.58 -12.88 4.91
CA VAL A 139 8.31 -12.09 6.11
C VAL A 139 9.03 -12.69 7.31
N PRO A 140 9.27 -11.90 8.37
CA PRO A 140 9.88 -12.43 9.60
C PRO A 140 9.08 -13.59 10.19
N SER A 141 9.77 -14.56 10.77
CA SER A 141 9.15 -15.74 11.37
C SER A 141 8.18 -15.37 12.50
N GLU A 142 8.41 -14.25 13.18
CA GLU A 142 7.55 -13.73 14.24
C GLU A 142 6.14 -13.36 13.74
N TYR A 143 5.97 -13.18 12.43
CA TYR A 143 4.66 -12.84 11.83
C TYR A 143 3.73 -14.05 11.73
N SER A 144 4.22 -15.27 11.96
CA SER A 144 3.37 -16.48 11.89
C SER A 144 2.14 -16.34 12.80
N GLY A 145 0.96 -16.56 12.23
CA GLY A 145 -0.31 -16.39 12.93
C GLY A 145 -0.82 -14.96 13.04
N GLU A 146 -0.04 -13.98 12.59
CA GLU A 146 -0.44 -12.57 12.59
C GLU A 146 -0.99 -12.14 11.22
N ASP A 147 -1.85 -11.13 11.21
CA ASP A 147 -2.45 -10.63 9.99
C ASP A 147 -1.63 -9.49 9.40
N VAL A 148 -1.48 -9.48 8.08
CA VAL A 148 -0.90 -8.38 7.33
C VAL A 148 -1.91 -7.85 6.31
N GLU A 149 -1.91 -6.53 6.15
CA GLU A 149 -2.71 -5.86 5.12
C GLU A 149 -1.84 -5.71 3.87
N VAL A 150 -2.33 -6.17 2.71
CA VAL A 150 -1.52 -6.29 1.49
C VAL A 150 -2.00 -5.31 0.43
N PHE A 151 -1.06 -4.54 -0.12
CA PHE A 151 -1.30 -3.60 -1.22
C PHE A 151 -0.37 -3.90 -2.39
N LEU A 152 -0.89 -3.77 -3.60
CA LEU A 152 -0.17 -3.98 -4.85
C LEU A 152 -0.31 -2.76 -5.76
N GLY A 153 0.80 -2.22 -6.21
CA GLY A 153 0.87 -1.22 -7.27
C GLY A 153 1.88 -1.62 -8.33
N PHE A 154 2.04 -0.78 -9.33
CA PHE A 154 3.04 -0.97 -10.38
C PHE A 154 3.78 0.33 -10.66
N VAL A 155 5.05 0.20 -10.99
CA VAL A 155 5.88 1.29 -11.52
C VAL A 155 6.43 0.84 -12.87
N SER A 156 6.47 1.76 -13.85
CA SER A 156 7.04 1.46 -15.16
C SER A 156 8.53 1.12 -15.04
N GLU A 157 9.06 0.37 -16.01
CA GLU A 157 10.46 -0.05 -16.02
C GLU A 157 11.43 1.14 -15.92
N ASP A 158 11.11 2.25 -16.60
CA ASP A 158 11.90 3.48 -16.55
C ASP A 158 11.65 4.33 -15.29
N GLY A 159 10.71 3.92 -14.43
CA GLY A 159 10.41 4.62 -13.20
C GLY A 159 9.58 5.89 -13.33
N THR A 160 9.12 6.25 -14.53
CA THR A 160 8.43 7.53 -14.78
C THR A 160 6.93 7.51 -14.54
N LYS A 161 6.32 6.31 -14.51
CA LYS A 161 4.88 6.14 -14.34
C LYS A 161 4.60 5.22 -13.18
N VAL A 162 3.56 5.53 -12.43
CA VAL A 162 3.12 4.76 -11.25
C VAL A 162 1.62 4.52 -11.38
N ALA A 163 1.16 3.35 -10.99
CA ALA A 163 -0.26 3.00 -10.93
C ALA A 163 -0.82 3.26 -9.53
N ASN A 164 -2.12 3.53 -9.44
CA ASN A 164 -2.81 3.48 -8.16
C ASN A 164 -2.72 2.07 -7.59
N SER A 165 -2.40 1.97 -6.30
CA SER A 165 -2.41 0.68 -5.61
C SER A 165 -3.82 0.13 -5.46
N VAL A 166 -3.91 -1.20 -5.37
CA VAL A 166 -5.12 -1.92 -5.00
C VAL A 166 -4.89 -2.65 -3.69
N TYR A 167 -5.92 -2.69 -2.86
CA TYR A 167 -5.89 -3.45 -1.61
C TYR A 167 -6.22 -4.91 -1.91
N LEU A 168 -5.33 -5.82 -1.51
CA LEU A 168 -5.50 -7.25 -1.75
C LEU A 168 -6.15 -8.01 -0.59
N GLY A 169 -6.46 -7.31 0.50
CA GLY A 169 -7.08 -7.89 1.66
C GLY A 169 -6.11 -8.15 2.81
N SER A 170 -6.64 -8.70 3.88
CA SER A 170 -5.90 -9.13 5.06
C SER A 170 -5.51 -10.60 4.91
N VAL A 171 -4.28 -10.93 5.21
CA VAL A 171 -3.74 -12.30 5.11
C VAL A 171 -3.16 -12.70 6.45
N THR A 172 -3.58 -13.85 6.98
CA THR A 172 -2.93 -14.46 8.14
C THR A 172 -1.69 -15.20 7.67
N VAL A 173 -0.53 -14.82 8.20
CA VAL A 173 0.75 -15.43 7.82
C VAL A 173 0.83 -16.84 8.36
N ALA A 174 1.20 -17.76 7.48
CA ALA A 174 1.38 -19.16 7.84
C ALA A 174 2.62 -19.39 8.72
#